data_5dcca1fc3353a2b79dffe798bd7c197b
#
_entry.id   5dcca1fc3353a2b79dffe798bd7c197b
#
_cell.length_a   1.000
_cell.length_b   1.000
_cell.length_c   1.000
_cell.angle_alpha   90.00
_cell.angle_beta   90.00
_cell.angle_gamma   90.00
#
_symmetry.space_group_name_H-M   'P 1'
#
loop_
_entity.id
_entity.type
_entity.pdbx_description
1 polymer ?
#
loop_
_entity_poly.entity_id
_entity_poly.type
_entity_poly.pdbx_seq_one_letter_code
_entity_poly.pdbx_strand_id
1 'polypeptide(L)'
;YRHRLAQFAALFEDVTVKFRCGIETFDPALRDRWHKGVPATVSPTDVARYFQGVCLLCCTEGETREHILADIAIARQHFEYFSINLFCNNGTTLRRDESLAQWFISDVYPTLHDAEGIEVLIGNTDLGVG
;
A
#
# COMPACT_ATOMS: atom_id res chain seq x y z
N TYR A 1 11.78 1.99 16.53
CA TYR A 1 11.21 2.73 15.41
C TYR A 1 9.88 3.39 15.73
N ARG A 2 8.95 2.67 16.36
CA ARG A 2 7.62 3.19 16.72
C ARG A 2 7.69 4.35 17.70
N HIS A 3 8.57 4.29 18.70
CA HIS A 3 8.73 5.38 19.67
C HIS A 3 9.31 6.65 19.05
N ARG A 4 10.05 6.53 17.95
CA ARG A 4 10.57 7.69 17.22
C ARG A 4 9.46 8.47 16.52
N LEU A 5 8.41 7.80 16.09
CA LEU A 5 7.27 8.48 15.46
C LEU A 5 6.56 9.40 16.46
N ALA A 6 6.35 8.92 17.69
CA ALA A 6 5.76 9.74 18.74
C ALA A 6 6.67 10.92 19.11
N GLN A 7 7.97 10.70 19.21
CA GLN A 7 8.93 11.78 19.48
C GLN A 7 8.95 12.82 18.35
N PHE A 8 8.92 12.37 17.11
CA PHE A 8 8.88 13.27 15.94
C PHE A 8 7.61 14.10 15.94
N ALA A 9 6.45 13.48 16.16
CA ALA A 9 5.17 14.18 16.21
C ALA A 9 5.13 15.21 17.33
N ALA A 10 5.75 14.94 18.47
CA ALA A 10 5.79 15.86 19.61
C ALA A 10 6.57 17.14 19.32
N LEU A 11 7.43 17.18 18.30
CA LEU A 11 8.14 18.41 17.90
C LEU A 11 7.23 19.43 17.22
N PHE A 12 6.01 19.06 16.84
CA PHE A 12 5.10 19.90 16.05
C PHE A 12 3.78 20.07 16.80
N GLU A 13 3.80 20.79 17.93
CA GLU A 13 2.64 20.95 18.82
C GLU A 13 1.42 21.56 18.13
N ASP A 14 1.64 22.49 17.18
CA ASP A 14 0.57 23.21 16.49
C ASP A 14 0.23 22.62 15.12
N VAL A 15 0.77 21.45 14.78
CA VAL A 15 0.60 20.81 13.47
C VAL A 15 0.15 19.37 13.67
N THR A 16 -0.88 18.95 12.94
CA THR A 16 -1.26 17.53 12.88
C THR A 16 -0.26 16.78 12.02
N VAL A 17 0.48 15.85 12.62
CA VAL A 17 1.44 15.00 11.91
C VAL A 17 0.80 13.65 11.63
N LYS A 18 0.78 13.26 10.35
CA LYS A 18 0.28 11.96 9.90
C LYS A 18 1.41 11.17 9.25
N PHE A 19 1.47 9.89 9.57
CA PHE A 19 2.49 8.99 9.03
C PHE A 19 1.86 7.98 8.09
N ARG A 20 2.62 7.59 7.06
CA ARG A 20 2.22 6.61 6.07
C ARG A 20 3.22 5.45 6.08
N CYS A 21 2.72 4.24 6.04
CA CYS A 21 3.53 3.02 6.00
C CYS A 21 3.47 2.37 4.62
N GLY A 22 4.63 2.08 4.05
CA GLY A 22 4.74 1.31 2.81
C GLY A 22 4.61 -0.19 3.08
N ILE A 23 3.42 -0.62 3.48
CA ILE A 23 3.17 -2.05 3.79
C ILE A 23 3.14 -2.91 2.53
N GLU A 24 2.75 -2.34 1.39
CA GLU A 24 2.64 -2.93 0.05
C GLU A 24 1.50 -3.94 -0.07
N THR A 25 1.35 -4.85 0.86
CA THR A 25 0.24 -5.80 0.95
C THR A 25 0.02 -6.22 2.39
N PHE A 26 -1.19 -6.62 2.73
CA PHE A 26 -1.50 -7.21 4.04
C PHE A 26 -1.33 -8.73 4.04
N ASP A 27 -1.07 -9.34 2.89
CA ASP A 27 -0.80 -10.78 2.78
C ASP A 27 0.65 -11.07 3.21
N PRO A 28 0.87 -11.82 4.31
CA PRO A 28 2.22 -12.09 4.79
C PRO A 28 3.09 -12.87 3.81
N ALA A 29 2.51 -13.78 3.03
CA ALA A 29 3.24 -14.56 2.05
C ALA A 29 3.73 -13.70 0.90
N LEU A 30 2.91 -12.76 0.41
CA LEU A 30 3.32 -11.80 -0.61
C LEU A 30 4.37 -10.84 -0.09
N ARG A 31 4.23 -10.34 1.14
CA ARG A 31 5.25 -9.47 1.75
C ARG A 31 6.62 -10.15 1.81
N ASP A 32 6.63 -11.41 2.20
CA ASP A 32 7.85 -12.20 2.25
C ASP A 32 8.48 -12.37 0.87
N ARG A 33 7.66 -12.71 -0.13
CA ARG A 33 8.10 -12.80 -1.53
C ARG A 33 8.64 -11.47 -2.06
N TRP A 34 8.12 -10.36 -1.61
CA TRP A 34 8.57 -9.02 -2.02
C TRP A 34 9.71 -8.48 -1.16
N HIS A 35 10.23 -9.27 -0.23
CA HIS A 35 11.37 -8.92 0.62
C HIS A 35 11.18 -7.62 1.42
N LYS A 36 9.99 -7.41 1.96
CA LYS A 36 9.67 -6.15 2.66
C LYS A 36 10.11 -6.10 4.13
N GLY A 37 10.60 -7.16 4.69
CA GLY A 37 11.13 -7.15 6.06
C GLY A 37 10.12 -6.84 7.16
N VAL A 38 8.82 -6.81 6.85
CA VAL A 38 7.77 -6.64 7.85
C VAL A 38 7.38 -8.01 8.40
N PRO A 39 7.43 -8.22 9.73
CA PRO A 39 7.08 -9.51 10.30
C PRO A 39 5.67 -9.95 9.94
N ALA A 40 5.50 -11.26 9.67
CA ALA A 40 4.20 -11.83 9.35
C ALA A 40 3.17 -11.68 10.48
N THR A 41 3.66 -11.52 11.72
CA THR A 41 2.81 -11.34 12.91
C THR A 41 2.20 -9.94 13.03
N VAL A 42 2.66 -8.97 12.22
CA VAL A 42 2.13 -7.61 12.26
C VAL A 42 0.76 -7.58 11.57
N SER A 43 -0.27 -7.23 12.32
CA SER A 43 -1.64 -7.13 11.81
C SER A 43 -1.95 -5.73 11.27
N PRO A 44 -3.02 -5.56 10.46
CA PRO A 44 -3.49 -4.23 10.05
C PRO A 44 -3.78 -3.32 11.24
N THR A 45 -4.34 -3.87 12.33
CA THR A 45 -4.61 -3.11 13.55
C THR A 45 -3.32 -2.60 14.19
N ASP A 46 -2.25 -3.40 14.20
CA ASP A 46 -0.96 -2.98 14.72
C ASP A 46 -0.37 -1.83 13.92
N VAL A 47 -0.47 -1.88 12.60
CA VAL A 47 0.02 -0.81 11.71
C VAL A 47 -0.80 0.47 11.95
N ALA A 48 -2.11 0.34 12.05
CA ALA A 48 -3.03 1.48 12.22
C ALA A 48 -2.83 2.23 13.54
N ARG A 49 -2.21 1.62 14.54
CA ARG A 49 -1.86 2.31 15.78
C ARG A 49 -0.87 3.45 15.59
N TYR A 50 0.01 3.32 14.61
CA TYR A 50 1.14 4.23 14.44
C TYR A 50 1.08 5.00 13.13
N PHE A 51 0.33 4.49 12.16
CA PHE A 51 0.23 5.07 10.82
C PHE A 51 -1.22 5.33 10.47
N GLN A 52 -1.52 6.52 9.97
CA GLN A 52 -2.86 6.90 9.53
C GLN A 52 -3.12 6.47 8.09
N GLY A 53 -2.06 6.18 7.34
CA GLY A 53 -2.17 5.77 5.96
C GLY A 53 -1.21 4.65 5.60
N VAL A 54 -1.50 3.99 4.49
CA VAL A 54 -0.64 2.95 3.92
C VAL A 54 -0.48 3.14 2.43
N CYS A 55 0.63 2.60 1.91
CA CYS A 55 0.86 2.47 0.47
C CYS A 55 0.79 0.98 0.11
N LEU A 56 -0.04 0.67 -0.87
CA LEU A 56 -0.20 -0.68 -1.38
C LEU A 56 0.43 -0.80 -2.77
N LEU A 57 0.90 -1.99 -3.09
CA LEU A 57 1.39 -2.36 -4.41
C LEU A 57 0.49 -3.44 -4.96
N CYS A 58 0.20 -3.40 -6.26
CA CYS A 58 -0.62 -4.43 -6.88
C CYS A 58 -0.21 -4.72 -8.32
N CYS A 59 -0.78 -5.77 -8.86
CA CYS A 59 -0.60 -6.20 -10.25
C CYS A 59 0.81 -6.74 -10.55
N THR A 60 1.41 -7.44 -9.59
CA THR A 60 2.60 -8.24 -9.83
C THR A 60 2.20 -9.68 -10.19
N GLU A 61 3.07 -10.37 -10.92
CA GLU A 61 2.87 -11.78 -11.21
C GLU A 61 2.77 -12.60 -9.92
N GLY A 62 1.81 -13.49 -9.85
CA GLY A 62 1.54 -14.33 -8.68
C GLY A 62 0.48 -13.78 -7.74
N GLU A 63 0.02 -12.55 -7.91
CA GLU A 63 -1.15 -12.04 -7.23
C GLU A 63 -2.45 -12.56 -7.85
N THR A 64 -3.54 -12.39 -7.14
CA THR A 64 -4.89 -12.67 -7.64
C THR A 64 -5.76 -11.43 -7.46
N ARG A 65 -6.88 -11.39 -8.21
CA ARG A 65 -7.88 -10.32 -8.06
C ARG A 65 -8.40 -10.25 -6.63
N GLU A 66 -8.62 -11.40 -6.04
CA GLU A 66 -9.11 -11.54 -4.66
C GLU A 66 -8.15 -10.94 -3.65
N HIS A 67 -6.84 -11.16 -3.80
CA HIS A 67 -5.82 -10.54 -2.96
C HIS A 67 -5.85 -9.03 -3.05
N ILE A 68 -5.92 -8.50 -4.26
CA ILE A 68 -5.95 -7.05 -4.48
C ILE A 68 -7.18 -6.43 -3.84
N LEU A 69 -8.35 -7.03 -4.05
CA LEU A 69 -9.60 -6.55 -3.46
C LEU A 69 -9.60 -6.67 -1.93
N ALA A 70 -9.00 -7.73 -1.39
CA ALA A 70 -8.87 -7.91 0.05
C ALA A 70 -7.97 -6.83 0.67
N ASP A 71 -6.84 -6.51 0.04
CA ASP A 71 -5.95 -5.45 0.51
C ASP A 71 -6.67 -4.08 0.53
N ILE A 72 -7.44 -3.78 -0.51
CA ILE A 72 -8.23 -2.55 -0.58
C ILE A 72 -9.27 -2.50 0.54
N ALA A 73 -9.98 -3.60 0.77
CA ALA A 73 -10.99 -3.67 1.83
C ALA A 73 -10.38 -3.47 3.22
N ILE A 74 -9.23 -4.07 3.49
CA ILE A 74 -8.51 -3.90 4.74
C ILE A 74 -8.05 -2.45 4.91
N ALA A 75 -7.51 -1.84 3.86
CA ALA A 75 -7.07 -0.45 3.92
C ALA A 75 -8.24 0.50 4.22
N ARG A 76 -9.39 0.30 3.58
CA ARG A 76 -10.59 1.09 3.84
C ARG A 76 -11.10 0.95 5.29
N GLN A 77 -10.96 -0.23 5.86
CA GLN A 77 -11.46 -0.51 7.20
C GLN A 77 -10.59 0.12 8.30
N HIS A 78 -9.27 0.14 8.11
CA HIS A 78 -8.32 0.45 9.18
C HIS A 78 -7.60 1.79 9.03
N PHE A 79 -7.62 2.43 7.87
CA PHE A 79 -6.81 3.62 7.61
C PHE A 79 -7.65 4.78 7.10
N GLU A 80 -7.22 6.00 7.45
CA GLU A 80 -7.89 7.23 7.01
C GLU A 80 -7.68 7.48 5.52
N TYR A 81 -6.50 7.09 5.01
CA TYR A 81 -6.16 7.25 3.60
C TYR A 81 -5.18 6.16 3.17
N PHE A 82 -5.14 5.90 1.89
CA PHE A 82 -4.16 4.98 1.33
C PHE A 82 -3.91 5.27 -0.15
N SER A 83 -2.75 4.82 -0.62
CA SER A 83 -2.43 4.84 -2.04
C SER A 83 -2.25 3.43 -2.56
N ILE A 84 -2.53 3.26 -3.85
CA ILE A 84 -2.31 2.01 -4.56
C ILE A 84 -1.42 2.30 -5.75
N ASN A 85 -0.27 1.64 -5.80
CA ASN A 85 0.64 1.67 -6.94
C ASN A 85 0.43 0.43 -7.80
N LEU A 86 0.13 0.64 -9.09
CA LEU A 86 0.24 -0.44 -10.06
C LEU A 86 1.72 -0.65 -10.36
N PHE A 87 2.17 -1.89 -10.19
CA PHE A 87 3.55 -2.22 -10.40
C PHE A 87 3.96 -2.00 -11.87
N CYS A 88 5.10 -1.35 -12.08
CA CYS A 88 5.74 -1.22 -13.37
C CYS A 88 7.10 -1.92 -13.31
N ASN A 89 7.48 -2.60 -14.39
CA ASN A 89 8.76 -3.29 -14.43
C ASN A 89 9.91 -2.31 -14.20
N ASN A 90 10.77 -2.60 -13.24
CA ASN A 90 11.82 -1.70 -12.76
C ASN A 90 13.22 -2.34 -12.71
N GLY A 91 13.43 -3.44 -13.43
CA GLY A 91 14.71 -4.14 -13.43
C GLY A 91 14.92 -5.12 -12.28
N THR A 92 13.97 -5.21 -11.34
CA THR A 92 14.00 -6.24 -10.29
C THR A 92 13.49 -7.58 -10.83
N THR A 93 13.51 -8.62 -9.98
CA THR A 93 12.96 -9.94 -10.34
C THR A 93 11.43 -9.96 -10.41
N LEU A 94 10.76 -8.99 -9.78
CA LEU A 94 9.32 -8.85 -9.87
C LEU A 94 8.92 -8.43 -11.28
N ARG A 95 7.79 -8.95 -11.75
CA ARG A 95 7.23 -8.62 -13.06
C ARG A 95 5.78 -8.18 -12.92
N ARG A 96 5.39 -7.21 -13.72
CA ARG A 96 4.01 -6.76 -13.83
C ARG A 96 3.16 -7.84 -14.51
N ASP A 97 2.00 -8.10 -13.94
CA ASP A 97 0.98 -8.91 -14.57
C ASP A 97 0.04 -8.01 -15.38
N GLU A 98 0.21 -8.03 -16.70
CA GLU A 98 -0.57 -7.15 -17.59
C GLU A 98 -2.07 -7.45 -17.56
N SER A 99 -2.45 -8.70 -17.39
CA SER A 99 -3.86 -9.09 -17.29
C SER A 99 -4.51 -8.51 -16.04
N LEU A 100 -3.83 -8.60 -14.89
CA LEU A 100 -4.30 -7.98 -13.65
C LEU A 100 -4.32 -6.46 -13.76
N ALA A 101 -3.31 -5.86 -14.39
CA ALA A 101 -3.26 -4.42 -14.58
C ALA A 101 -4.41 -3.91 -15.43
N GLN A 102 -4.73 -4.57 -16.52
CA GLN A 102 -5.86 -4.20 -17.37
C GLN A 102 -7.20 -4.35 -16.64
N TRP A 103 -7.38 -5.46 -15.93
CA TRP A 103 -8.57 -5.63 -15.09
C TRP A 103 -8.69 -4.54 -14.05
N PHE A 104 -7.60 -4.21 -13.35
CA PHE A 104 -7.61 -3.17 -12.34
C PHE A 104 -8.02 -1.82 -12.94
N ILE A 105 -7.44 -1.44 -14.06
CA ILE A 105 -7.71 -0.16 -14.71
C ILE A 105 -9.17 -0.09 -15.21
N SER A 106 -9.70 -1.19 -15.74
CA SER A 106 -11.05 -1.19 -16.30
C SER A 106 -12.16 -1.34 -15.24
N ASP A 107 -11.93 -2.16 -14.21
CA ASP A 107 -12.97 -2.55 -13.26
C ASP A 107 -12.83 -1.93 -11.87
N VAL A 108 -11.62 -1.68 -11.41
CA VAL A 108 -11.35 -1.21 -10.04
C VAL A 108 -11.08 0.29 -10.01
N TYR A 109 -10.18 0.77 -10.86
CA TYR A 109 -9.79 2.17 -10.90
C TYR A 109 -10.98 3.13 -10.99
N PRO A 110 -12.00 2.90 -11.84
CA PRO A 110 -13.15 3.80 -11.91
C PRO A 110 -13.92 3.94 -10.60
N THR A 111 -13.83 2.95 -9.71
CA THR A 111 -14.50 2.99 -8.41
C THR A 111 -13.68 3.73 -7.34
N LEU A 112 -12.40 3.95 -7.58
CA LEU A 112 -11.47 4.49 -6.59
C LEU A 112 -10.96 5.89 -6.90
N HIS A 113 -10.82 6.26 -8.18
CA HIS A 113 -10.06 7.45 -8.56
C HIS A 113 -10.64 8.77 -8.04
N ASP A 114 -11.93 8.83 -7.78
CA ASP A 114 -12.59 10.00 -7.22
C ASP A 114 -12.94 9.85 -5.73
N ALA A 115 -12.54 8.74 -5.11
CA ALA A 115 -12.83 8.50 -3.70
C ALA A 115 -11.90 9.31 -2.81
N GLU A 116 -12.48 10.03 -1.84
CA GLU A 116 -11.70 10.79 -0.88
C GLU A 116 -10.79 9.88 -0.07
N GLY A 117 -9.55 10.30 0.12
CA GLY A 117 -8.56 9.55 0.89
C GLY A 117 -7.89 8.40 0.12
N ILE A 118 -8.21 8.21 -1.15
CA ILE A 118 -7.62 7.16 -1.97
C ILE A 118 -6.88 7.77 -3.15
N GLU A 119 -5.61 7.41 -3.30
CA GLU A 119 -4.78 7.81 -4.43
C GLU A 119 -4.37 6.58 -5.22
N VAL A 120 -4.55 6.61 -6.53
CA VAL A 120 -4.17 5.51 -7.42
C VAL A 120 -3.10 5.98 -8.40
N LEU A 121 -1.96 5.32 -8.40
CA LEU A 121 -0.81 5.63 -9.23
C LEU A 121 -0.64 4.54 -10.28
N ILE A 122 -1.00 4.82 -11.52
CA ILE A 122 -1.01 3.85 -12.61
C ILE A 122 0.32 3.77 -13.34
N GLY A 123 0.98 4.91 -13.57
CA GLY A 123 2.18 5.01 -14.39
C GLY A 123 3.42 5.42 -13.62
N ASN A 124 3.53 5.08 -12.35
CA ASN A 124 4.60 5.57 -11.49
C ASN A 124 5.89 4.75 -11.65
N THR A 125 6.66 5.07 -12.70
CA THR A 125 7.92 4.38 -12.99
C THR A 125 9.15 5.04 -12.36
N ASP A 126 9.02 6.31 -11.95
CA ASP A 126 10.20 7.14 -11.67
C ASP A 126 10.51 7.36 -10.19
N LEU A 127 9.68 6.92 -9.29
CA LEU A 127 9.85 7.26 -7.88
C LEU A 127 10.57 6.21 -7.04
N GLY A 128 11.02 5.14 -7.64
CA GLY A 128 11.72 4.10 -6.90
C GLY A 128 10.92 3.56 -5.71
N VAL A 129 9.63 3.73 -5.73
CA VAL A 129 8.73 3.29 -4.69
C VAL A 129 8.14 1.97 -5.15
N GLY A 130 8.79 0.97 -4.79
CA GLY A 130 8.32 -0.37 -5.12
C GLY A 130 8.64 -1.30 -4.00
#